data_ce072be9075ebd86c14b00bd91a7c28a
#
_entry.id   ce072be9075ebd86c14b00bd91a7c28a
#
_cell.length_a   1.000
_cell.length_b   1.000
_cell.length_c   1.000
_cell.angle_alpha   90.00
_cell.angle_beta   90.00
_cell.angle_gamma   90.00
#
_symmetry.space_group_name_H-M   'P 1'
#
loop_
_entity.id
_entity.type
_entity.pdbx_description
1 polymer ?
#
loop_
_entity_poly.entity_id
_entity_poly.type
_entity_poly.pdbx_seq_one_letter_code
_entity_poly.pdbx_strand_id
1 'polypeptide(L)'
;MFYLLLAITFISLIIYSIVSFYPSNRSAYDRREQNIELFKAEKKNLELNPNLSQESINLLVNEREQILLQDVPKEKELVVLTQKKAVLKPMFISVVTFLAISVIYFQPLSLGSLQDLQIHVTIYSYILADLKTRDTERESVIQELNSFVNKTETTASEIYSLSNEFRDINEFLISSLLLKSLISEFSDEIPAAIFAEYAQILFFKEKNIFSEEVDTALQTALKKSPVNAIALTLKGIKYFQAGETDLALSSWEKAKKNTKDESEKASIQEAINTIKSMKNQ
;
A
#
# COMPACT_ATOMS: atom_id res chain seq x y z
N MET A 1 -0.91 1.30 -6.75
CA MET A 1 -1.97 0.59 -7.48
C MET A 1 -3.33 0.64 -6.74
N PHE A 2 -3.38 0.41 -5.44
CA PHE A 2 -4.59 0.45 -4.59
C PHE A 2 -5.37 1.78 -4.66
N TYR A 3 -4.70 2.92 -4.43
CA TYR A 3 -5.34 4.24 -4.47
C TYR A 3 -5.91 4.61 -5.84
N LEU A 4 -5.32 4.10 -6.91
CA LEU A 4 -5.77 4.33 -8.28
C LEU A 4 -7.08 3.58 -8.56
N LEU A 5 -7.20 2.32 -8.11
CA LEU A 5 -8.43 1.53 -8.21
C LEU A 5 -9.56 2.15 -7.36
N LEU A 6 -9.24 2.62 -6.15
CA LEU A 6 -10.19 3.27 -5.27
C LEU A 6 -10.69 4.61 -5.86
N ALA A 7 -9.81 5.38 -6.49
CA ALA A 7 -10.18 6.60 -7.20
C ALA A 7 -11.09 6.30 -8.41
N ILE A 8 -10.79 5.25 -9.20
CA ILE A 8 -11.61 4.86 -10.37
C ILE A 8 -13.01 4.41 -9.92
N THR A 9 -13.13 3.62 -8.85
CA THR A 9 -14.44 3.20 -8.33
C THR A 9 -15.24 4.38 -7.79
N PHE A 10 -14.60 5.32 -7.09
CA PHE A 10 -15.25 6.52 -6.59
C PHE A 10 -15.73 7.43 -7.73
N ILE A 11 -14.90 7.64 -8.76
CA ILE A 11 -15.27 8.41 -9.96
C ILE A 11 -16.43 7.75 -10.70
N SER A 12 -16.42 6.42 -10.85
CA SER A 12 -17.51 5.69 -11.51
C SER A 12 -18.84 5.81 -10.73
N LEU A 13 -18.80 5.80 -9.41
CA LEU A 13 -19.98 6.03 -8.54
C LEU A 13 -20.53 7.45 -8.68
N ILE A 14 -19.65 8.45 -8.77
CA ILE A 14 -20.04 9.84 -9.00
C ILE A 14 -20.69 9.99 -10.38
N ILE A 15 -20.09 9.44 -11.44
CA ILE A 15 -20.63 9.49 -12.79
C ILE A 15 -22.00 8.78 -12.84
N TYR A 16 -22.12 7.60 -12.23
CA TYR A 16 -23.38 6.87 -12.15
C TYR A 16 -24.44 7.66 -11.40
N SER A 17 -24.09 8.31 -10.31
CA SER A 17 -25.00 9.16 -9.53
C SER A 17 -25.49 10.35 -10.36
N ILE A 18 -24.60 11.03 -11.09
CA ILE A 18 -24.94 12.16 -11.98
C ILE A 18 -25.87 11.69 -13.11
N VAL A 19 -25.54 10.58 -13.79
CA VAL A 19 -26.37 10.04 -14.89
C VAL A 19 -27.73 9.59 -14.38
N SER A 20 -27.83 9.03 -13.16
CA SER A 20 -29.10 8.66 -12.55
C SER A 20 -29.97 9.85 -12.13
N PHE A 21 -29.35 10.99 -11.87
CA PHE A 21 -30.05 12.24 -11.55
C PHE A 21 -30.60 12.96 -12.77
N TYR A 22 -30.03 12.71 -13.96
CA TYR A 22 -30.54 13.31 -15.18
C TYR A 22 -31.86 12.63 -15.61
N PRO A 23 -33.00 13.35 -15.70
CA PRO A 23 -34.26 12.78 -16.17
C PRO A 23 -34.13 12.44 -17.65
N SER A 24 -34.05 11.14 -17.97
CA SER A 24 -33.80 10.68 -19.33
C SER A 24 -34.99 10.77 -20.29
N ASN A 25 -36.19 11.07 -19.79
CA ASN A 25 -37.37 11.26 -20.65
C ASN A 25 -38.23 12.41 -20.13
N ARG A 26 -38.07 13.57 -20.76
CA ARG A 26 -39.09 14.61 -20.76
C ARG A 26 -40.02 14.31 -21.92
N SER A 27 -41.11 13.57 -21.68
CA SER A 27 -42.19 13.56 -22.65
C SER A 27 -42.97 14.86 -22.46
N ALA A 28 -42.70 15.81 -23.32
CA ALA A 28 -43.56 16.99 -23.41
C ALA A 28 -44.62 16.70 -24.49
N TYR A 29 -45.87 16.83 -24.12
CA TYR A 29 -46.95 16.76 -25.10
C TYR A 29 -47.81 18.03 -25.06
N ASP A 30 -48.34 18.36 -26.22
CA ASP A 30 -49.23 19.50 -26.37
C ASP A 30 -50.61 19.11 -25.80
N ARG A 31 -51.04 19.80 -24.73
CA ARG A 31 -52.32 19.56 -24.08
C ARG A 31 -53.50 19.68 -25.08
N ARG A 32 -53.36 20.58 -26.03
CA ARG A 32 -54.38 20.75 -27.07
C ARG A 32 -54.50 19.51 -27.96
N GLU A 33 -53.38 18.99 -28.42
CA GLU A 33 -53.33 17.81 -29.28
C GLU A 33 -53.88 16.57 -28.57
N GLN A 34 -53.54 16.42 -27.29
CA GLN A 34 -54.02 15.32 -26.47
C GLN A 34 -55.53 15.37 -26.19
N ASN A 35 -56.09 16.56 -25.92
CA ASN A 35 -57.52 16.72 -25.70
C ASN A 35 -58.31 16.44 -26.98
N ILE A 36 -57.76 16.83 -28.15
CA ILE A 36 -58.36 16.52 -29.46
C ILE A 36 -58.34 15.02 -29.76
N GLU A 37 -57.25 14.32 -29.42
CA GLU A 37 -57.17 12.86 -29.60
C GLU A 37 -58.12 12.11 -28.67
N LEU A 38 -58.22 12.53 -27.39
CA LEU A 38 -59.19 11.97 -26.42
C LEU A 38 -60.61 12.15 -26.94
N PHE A 39 -61.00 13.32 -27.39
CA PHE A 39 -62.30 13.57 -27.99
C PHE A 39 -62.60 12.66 -29.18
N LYS A 40 -61.64 12.50 -30.10
CA LYS A 40 -61.80 11.60 -31.27
C LYS A 40 -62.01 10.15 -30.84
N ALA A 41 -61.30 9.70 -29.79
CA ALA A 41 -61.41 8.33 -29.24
C ALA A 41 -62.78 8.14 -28.56
N GLU A 42 -63.25 9.12 -27.77
CA GLU A 42 -64.57 9.07 -27.13
C GLU A 42 -65.68 9.09 -28.14
N LYS A 43 -65.63 9.97 -29.16
CA LYS A 43 -66.61 10.04 -30.23
C LYS A 43 -66.71 8.70 -30.96
N LYS A 44 -65.60 8.08 -31.31
CA LYS A 44 -65.57 6.76 -31.93
C LYS A 44 -66.21 5.67 -31.06
N ASN A 45 -65.94 5.71 -29.76
CA ASN A 45 -66.54 4.77 -28.82
C ASN A 45 -68.05 4.95 -28.66
N LEU A 46 -68.57 6.19 -28.70
CA LEU A 46 -70.00 6.48 -28.68
C LEU A 46 -70.67 6.00 -29.98
N GLU A 47 -70.08 6.23 -31.13
CA GLU A 47 -70.57 5.79 -32.45
C GLU A 47 -70.63 4.26 -32.60
N LEU A 48 -69.71 3.55 -31.94
CA LEU A 48 -69.63 2.07 -31.94
C LEU A 48 -70.52 1.41 -30.89
N ASN A 49 -71.21 2.15 -30.03
CA ASN A 49 -72.02 1.58 -28.93
C ASN A 49 -73.39 1.14 -29.45
N PRO A 50 -73.69 -0.17 -29.50
CA PRO A 50 -74.93 -0.69 -30.09
C PRO A 50 -76.19 -0.40 -29.21
N ASN A 51 -76.00 0.06 -27.97
CA ASN A 51 -77.08 0.32 -27.05
C ASN A 51 -77.60 1.76 -27.03
N LEU A 52 -76.98 2.64 -27.89
CA LEU A 52 -77.41 4.03 -27.94
C LEU A 52 -78.12 4.33 -29.26
N SER A 53 -79.24 5.12 -29.16
CA SER A 53 -79.90 5.62 -30.35
C SER A 53 -79.03 6.70 -31.06
N GLN A 54 -79.21 6.86 -32.34
CA GLN A 54 -78.43 7.87 -33.14
C GLN A 54 -78.66 9.29 -32.57
N GLU A 55 -79.87 9.55 -32.05
CA GLU A 55 -80.23 10.83 -31.44
C GLU A 55 -79.44 11.08 -30.17
N SER A 56 -79.35 10.03 -29.30
CA SER A 56 -78.53 10.06 -28.08
C SER A 56 -77.04 10.22 -28.34
N ILE A 57 -76.53 9.57 -29.39
CA ILE A 57 -75.11 9.71 -29.81
C ILE A 57 -74.84 11.15 -30.20
N ASN A 58 -75.70 11.76 -31.04
CA ASN A 58 -75.53 13.13 -31.51
C ASN A 58 -75.53 14.12 -30.34
N LEU A 59 -76.41 13.89 -29.33
CA LEU A 59 -76.52 14.74 -28.15
C LEU A 59 -75.28 14.64 -27.29
N LEU A 60 -74.76 13.45 -27.05
CA LEU A 60 -73.55 13.21 -26.25
C LEU A 60 -72.29 13.74 -26.98
N VAL A 61 -72.20 13.58 -28.30
CA VAL A 61 -71.08 14.11 -29.09
C VAL A 61 -71.06 15.64 -29.02
N ASN A 62 -72.23 16.30 -29.19
CA ASN A 62 -72.33 17.76 -29.05
C ASN A 62 -71.92 18.26 -27.66
N GLU A 63 -72.36 17.55 -26.60
CA GLU A 63 -71.96 17.89 -25.22
C GLU A 63 -70.44 17.79 -25.06
N ARG A 64 -69.84 16.72 -25.54
CA ARG A 64 -68.37 16.52 -25.49
C ARG A 64 -67.60 17.53 -26.31
N GLU A 65 -68.13 17.91 -27.47
CA GLU A 65 -67.56 18.95 -28.31
C GLU A 65 -67.56 20.32 -27.61
N GLN A 66 -68.65 20.67 -26.94
CA GLN A 66 -68.72 21.90 -26.13
C GLN A 66 -67.72 21.90 -24.97
N ILE A 67 -67.56 20.77 -24.28
CA ILE A 67 -66.56 20.62 -23.23
C ILE A 67 -65.15 20.78 -23.79
N LEU A 68 -64.87 20.14 -24.92
CA LEU A 68 -63.56 20.28 -25.60
C LEU A 68 -63.25 21.75 -25.97
N LEU A 69 -64.25 22.47 -26.53
CA LEU A 69 -64.09 23.87 -26.92
C LEU A 69 -63.82 24.79 -25.72
N GLN A 70 -64.33 24.44 -24.56
CA GLN A 70 -64.09 25.19 -23.29
C GLN A 70 -62.68 24.90 -22.71
N ASP A 71 -62.21 23.66 -22.82
CA ASP A 71 -60.96 23.21 -22.19
C ASP A 71 -59.73 23.22 -23.12
N VAL A 72 -59.92 23.53 -24.40
CA VAL A 72 -58.78 23.63 -25.34
C VAL A 72 -58.06 24.98 -25.16
N PRO A 73 -56.80 24.98 -24.75
CA PRO A 73 -56.02 26.21 -24.60
C PRO A 73 -55.90 26.96 -25.94
N LYS A 74 -56.04 28.29 -25.89
CA LYS A 74 -55.90 29.14 -27.08
C LYS A 74 -54.47 29.17 -27.62
N GLU A 75 -53.47 28.90 -26.78
CA GLU A 75 -52.05 28.83 -27.14
C GLU A 75 -51.48 27.43 -26.83
N LYS A 76 -50.35 27.08 -27.45
CA LYS A 76 -49.67 25.82 -27.21
C LYS A 76 -49.20 25.74 -25.75
N GLU A 77 -49.81 24.87 -24.97
CA GLU A 77 -49.48 24.62 -23.58
C GLU A 77 -48.74 23.27 -23.48
N LEU A 78 -47.37 23.33 -23.36
CA LEU A 78 -46.54 22.15 -23.17
C LEU A 78 -46.58 21.66 -21.74
N VAL A 79 -47.24 20.53 -21.51
CA VAL A 79 -47.23 19.85 -20.22
C VAL A 79 -46.04 18.93 -20.13
N VAL A 80 -45.10 19.25 -19.22
CA VAL A 80 -43.93 18.43 -18.93
C VAL A 80 -44.23 17.50 -17.75
N LEU A 81 -44.46 16.22 -18.01
CA LEU A 81 -44.54 15.22 -16.97
C LEU A 81 -43.13 14.85 -16.47
N THR A 82 -42.79 15.32 -15.31
CA THR A 82 -41.65 14.80 -14.55
C THR A 82 -42.07 13.52 -13.84
N GLN A 83 -41.76 12.37 -14.41
CA GLN A 83 -41.80 11.13 -13.64
C GLN A 83 -40.75 11.23 -12.55
N LYS A 84 -41.18 11.29 -11.29
CA LYS A 84 -40.30 11.07 -10.15
C LYS A 84 -39.82 9.63 -10.21
N LYS A 85 -38.65 9.41 -10.86
CA LYS A 85 -37.97 8.10 -10.76
C LYS A 85 -37.65 7.86 -9.29
N ALA A 86 -37.97 6.69 -8.80
CA ALA A 86 -37.58 6.27 -7.46
C ALA A 86 -36.05 6.18 -7.39
N VAL A 87 -35.40 7.26 -7.01
CA VAL A 87 -33.92 7.40 -6.90
C VAL A 87 -33.39 6.46 -5.80
N LEU A 88 -34.27 5.98 -4.91
CA LEU A 88 -33.87 5.10 -3.81
C LEU A 88 -33.23 3.78 -4.29
N LYS A 89 -33.74 3.17 -5.37
CA LYS A 89 -33.22 1.87 -5.85
C LYS A 89 -31.77 1.93 -6.35
N PRO A 90 -31.41 2.85 -7.26
CA PRO A 90 -30.01 2.95 -7.71
C PRO A 90 -29.06 3.38 -6.60
N MET A 91 -29.49 4.25 -5.68
CA MET A 91 -28.68 4.65 -4.52
C MET A 91 -28.38 3.46 -3.60
N PHE A 92 -29.37 2.63 -3.32
CA PHE A 92 -29.21 1.42 -2.50
C PHE A 92 -28.23 0.42 -3.15
N ILE A 93 -28.35 0.19 -4.46
CA ILE A 93 -27.43 -0.67 -5.20
C ILE A 93 -26.00 -0.12 -5.12
N SER A 94 -25.80 1.19 -5.30
CA SER A 94 -24.47 1.81 -5.21
C SER A 94 -23.85 1.64 -3.81
N VAL A 95 -24.61 1.81 -2.75
CA VAL A 95 -24.14 1.62 -1.38
C VAL A 95 -23.79 0.16 -1.11
N VAL A 96 -24.63 -0.79 -1.54
CA VAL A 96 -24.37 -2.22 -1.37
C VAL A 96 -23.12 -2.64 -2.16
N THR A 97 -22.96 -2.16 -3.39
CA THR A 97 -21.77 -2.45 -4.20
C THR A 97 -20.51 -1.86 -3.57
N PHE A 98 -20.57 -0.63 -3.04
CA PHE A 98 -19.44 -0.02 -2.32
C PHE A 98 -19.09 -0.81 -1.07
N LEU A 99 -20.07 -1.24 -0.28
CA LEU A 99 -19.83 -2.07 0.90
C LEU A 99 -19.24 -3.44 0.51
N ALA A 100 -19.73 -4.08 -0.54
CA ALA A 100 -19.20 -5.35 -1.02
C ALA A 100 -17.75 -5.24 -1.51
N ILE A 101 -17.44 -4.20 -2.28
CA ILE A 101 -16.07 -3.90 -2.71
C ILE A 101 -15.18 -3.59 -1.50
N SER A 102 -15.67 -2.80 -0.55
CA SER A 102 -14.95 -2.50 0.69
C SER A 102 -14.65 -3.79 1.46
N VAL A 103 -15.62 -4.67 1.64
CA VAL A 103 -15.42 -5.97 2.32
C VAL A 103 -14.37 -6.81 1.59
N ILE A 104 -14.44 -6.93 0.26
CA ILE A 104 -13.46 -7.69 -0.54
C ILE A 104 -12.04 -7.09 -0.43
N TYR A 105 -11.93 -5.77 -0.41
CA TYR A 105 -10.63 -5.08 -0.30
C TYR A 105 -10.09 -5.01 1.12
N PHE A 106 -10.97 -4.99 2.14
CA PHE A 106 -10.56 -5.00 3.53
C PHE A 106 -10.46 -6.41 4.14
N GLN A 107 -10.91 -7.45 3.43
CA GLN A 107 -10.71 -8.83 3.86
C GLN A 107 -9.23 -9.25 3.97
N PRO A 108 -8.29 -8.81 3.08
CA PRO A 108 -6.86 -9.02 3.33
C PRO A 108 -6.26 -8.08 4.41
N LEU A 109 -6.96 -7.02 4.82
CA LEU A 109 -6.72 -6.31 6.08
C LEU A 109 -7.29 -7.14 7.25
N SER A 110 -7.00 -8.45 7.23
CA SER A 110 -7.21 -9.31 8.39
C SER A 110 -6.53 -8.71 9.62
N LEU A 111 -6.91 -9.13 10.81
CA LEU A 111 -6.26 -8.74 12.06
C LEU A 111 -4.72 -8.81 11.98
N GLY A 112 -4.16 -9.65 11.10
CA GLY A 112 -2.72 -9.76 10.80
C GLY A 112 -2.13 -8.48 10.20
N SER A 113 -2.76 -7.86 9.21
CA SER A 113 -2.21 -6.64 8.57
C SER A 113 -2.31 -5.40 9.46
N LEU A 114 -3.28 -5.33 10.37
CA LEU A 114 -3.32 -4.29 11.42
C LEU A 114 -2.19 -4.51 12.44
N GLN A 115 -1.91 -5.76 12.76
CA GLN A 115 -0.81 -6.14 13.65
C GLN A 115 0.54 -5.85 13.01
N ASP A 116 0.70 -6.07 11.70
CA ASP A 116 1.90 -5.70 10.94
C ASP A 116 2.09 -4.18 10.90
N LEU A 117 1.03 -3.42 10.66
CA LEU A 117 1.09 -1.96 10.71
C LEU A 117 1.51 -1.47 12.11
N GLN A 118 0.99 -2.07 13.17
CA GLN A 118 1.35 -1.71 14.54
C GLN A 118 2.82 -2.01 14.82
N ILE A 119 3.34 -3.16 14.40
CA ILE A 119 4.77 -3.52 14.52
C ILE A 119 5.63 -2.48 13.79
N HIS A 120 5.30 -2.13 12.55
CA HIS A 120 6.04 -1.11 11.81
C HIS A 120 6.00 0.26 12.52
N VAL A 121 4.85 0.68 13.04
CA VAL A 121 4.74 1.93 13.80
C VAL A 121 5.62 1.91 15.03
N THR A 122 5.64 0.81 15.78
CA THR A 122 6.50 0.66 16.99
C THR A 122 7.98 0.69 16.62
N ILE A 123 8.40 -0.04 15.59
CA ILE A 123 9.78 -0.04 15.10
C ILE A 123 10.21 1.38 14.69
N TYR A 124 9.42 2.07 13.86
CA TYR A 124 9.75 3.44 13.43
C TYR A 124 9.76 4.45 14.58
N SER A 125 8.83 4.34 15.53
CA SER A 125 8.84 5.20 16.71
C SER A 125 10.11 5.01 17.55
N TYR A 126 10.58 3.78 17.69
CA TYR A 126 11.83 3.46 18.37
C TYR A 126 13.06 4.02 17.62
N ILE A 127 13.13 3.85 16.30
CA ILE A 127 14.24 4.37 15.47
C ILE A 127 14.37 5.89 15.61
N LEU A 128 13.23 6.59 15.68
CA LEU A 128 13.18 8.04 15.81
C LEU A 128 13.32 8.55 17.24
N ALA A 129 13.25 7.67 18.24
CA ALA A 129 13.31 8.02 19.65
C ALA A 129 14.71 8.50 20.08
N ASP A 130 14.78 9.25 21.16
CA ASP A 130 16.03 9.60 21.81
C ASP A 130 16.68 8.39 22.51
N LEU A 131 17.95 8.49 22.86
CA LEU A 131 18.74 7.41 23.48
C LEU A 131 18.11 6.89 24.76
N LYS A 132 17.53 7.75 25.59
CA LYS A 132 16.94 7.38 26.87
C LYS A 132 15.67 6.52 26.67
N THR A 133 14.83 6.94 25.74
CA THR A 133 13.62 6.20 25.36
C THR A 133 14.00 4.85 24.76
N ARG A 134 15.00 4.82 23.86
CA ARG A 134 15.51 3.55 23.29
C ARG A 134 16.02 2.60 24.35
N ASP A 135 16.75 3.07 25.34
CA ASP A 135 17.25 2.21 26.43
C ASP A 135 16.11 1.57 27.23
N THR A 136 14.98 2.27 27.41
CA THR A 136 13.83 1.74 28.16
C THR A 136 12.94 0.82 27.34
N GLU A 137 12.83 1.04 26.04
CA GLU A 137 11.91 0.31 25.16
C GLU A 137 12.58 -0.85 24.39
N ARG A 138 13.93 -0.95 24.46
CA ARG A 138 14.71 -1.93 23.68
C ARG A 138 14.20 -3.37 23.80
N GLU A 139 13.92 -3.81 25.01
CA GLU A 139 13.46 -5.18 25.24
C GLU A 139 12.08 -5.45 24.62
N SER A 140 11.17 -4.49 24.72
CA SER A 140 9.84 -4.56 24.10
C SER A 140 9.94 -4.64 22.57
N VAL A 141 10.81 -3.84 21.98
CA VAL A 141 11.03 -3.84 20.52
C VAL A 141 11.67 -5.16 20.07
N ILE A 142 12.59 -5.73 20.83
CA ILE A 142 13.17 -7.06 20.54
C ILE A 142 12.08 -8.13 20.52
N GLN A 143 11.14 -8.12 21.47
CA GLN A 143 10.04 -9.08 21.50
C GLN A 143 9.11 -8.93 20.30
N GLU A 144 8.78 -7.71 19.89
CA GLU A 144 7.98 -7.45 18.70
C GLU A 144 8.70 -7.87 17.42
N LEU A 145 10.01 -7.59 17.30
CA LEU A 145 10.83 -8.02 16.17
C LEU A 145 10.92 -9.55 16.06
N ASN A 146 11.07 -10.26 17.18
CA ASN A 146 11.03 -11.72 17.17
C ASN A 146 9.68 -12.24 16.67
N SER A 147 8.58 -11.60 17.06
CA SER A 147 7.25 -11.94 16.57
C SER A 147 7.11 -11.65 15.05
N PHE A 148 7.73 -10.58 14.57
CA PHE A 148 7.72 -10.20 13.14
C PHE A 148 8.53 -11.19 12.31
N VAL A 149 9.75 -11.50 12.70
CA VAL A 149 10.66 -12.42 11.97
C VAL A 149 10.06 -13.82 11.84
N ASN A 150 9.38 -14.31 12.89
CA ASN A 150 8.79 -15.66 12.90
C ASN A 150 7.49 -15.78 12.07
N LYS A 151 7.03 -14.71 11.43
CA LYS A 151 5.87 -14.80 10.52
C LYS A 151 6.27 -15.43 9.19
N THR A 152 5.42 -16.30 8.68
CA THR A 152 5.63 -17.02 7.40
C THR A 152 5.73 -16.12 6.18
N GLU A 153 5.30 -14.87 6.28
CA GLU A 153 5.27 -13.90 5.18
C GLU A 153 6.48 -12.96 5.16
N THR A 154 7.32 -12.97 6.22
CA THR A 154 8.48 -12.08 6.31
C THR A 154 9.58 -12.55 5.37
N THR A 155 10.06 -11.65 4.52
CA THR A 155 11.09 -11.95 3.54
C THR A 155 12.49 -11.66 4.05
N ALA A 156 13.49 -12.35 3.51
CA ALA A 156 14.90 -12.09 3.79
C ALA A 156 15.29 -10.61 3.56
N SER A 157 14.71 -9.98 2.54
CA SER A 157 14.96 -8.56 2.21
C SER A 157 14.44 -7.61 3.28
N GLU A 158 13.29 -7.89 3.88
CA GLU A 158 12.71 -7.08 4.96
C GLU A 158 13.54 -7.17 6.23
N ILE A 159 13.96 -8.39 6.63
CA ILE A 159 14.83 -8.61 7.79
C ILE A 159 16.16 -7.87 7.60
N TYR A 160 16.75 -7.96 6.39
CA TYR A 160 18.00 -7.28 6.08
C TYR A 160 17.85 -5.76 6.10
N SER A 161 16.79 -5.22 5.52
CA SER A 161 16.50 -3.77 5.55
C SER A 161 16.39 -3.24 6.96
N LEU A 162 15.61 -3.90 7.82
CA LEU A 162 15.48 -3.54 9.22
C LEU A 162 16.82 -3.62 9.96
N SER A 163 17.63 -4.66 9.72
CA SER A 163 18.95 -4.78 10.31
C SER A 163 19.84 -3.56 9.98
N ASN A 164 19.78 -3.06 8.76
CA ASN A 164 20.53 -1.87 8.35
C ASN A 164 20.02 -0.61 9.06
N GLU A 165 18.71 -0.42 9.19
CA GLU A 165 18.12 0.72 9.90
C GLU A 165 18.58 0.75 11.37
N PHE A 166 18.59 -0.39 12.06
CA PHE A 166 19.10 -0.48 13.42
C PHE A 166 20.63 -0.29 13.53
N ARG A 167 21.39 -0.78 12.56
CA ARG A 167 22.83 -0.53 12.47
C ARG A 167 23.13 0.97 12.35
N ASP A 168 22.38 1.68 11.51
CA ASP A 168 22.60 3.10 11.19
C ASP A 168 22.35 4.01 12.42
N ILE A 169 21.54 3.57 13.38
CA ILE A 169 21.33 4.23 14.66
C ILE A 169 22.19 3.65 15.81
N ASN A 170 23.17 2.80 15.48
CA ASN A 170 24.10 2.11 16.40
C ASN A 170 23.40 1.13 17.39
N GLU A 171 22.22 0.64 17.09
CA GLU A 171 21.55 -0.43 17.82
C GLU A 171 22.08 -1.81 17.39
N PHE A 172 23.38 -2.04 17.63
CA PHE A 172 24.10 -3.23 17.17
C PHE A 172 23.54 -4.53 17.77
N LEU A 173 22.95 -4.49 18.97
CA LEU A 173 22.28 -5.65 19.55
C LEU A 173 21.11 -6.11 18.66
N ILE A 174 20.19 -5.20 18.34
CA ILE A 174 19.01 -5.51 17.55
C ILE A 174 19.43 -5.92 16.13
N SER A 175 20.32 -5.15 15.51
CA SER A 175 20.84 -5.46 14.18
C SER A 175 21.48 -6.85 14.12
N SER A 176 22.25 -7.25 15.15
CA SER A 176 22.86 -8.58 15.21
C SER A 176 21.84 -9.71 15.37
N LEU A 177 20.75 -9.50 16.12
CA LEU A 177 19.68 -10.48 16.26
C LEU A 177 18.94 -10.69 14.93
N LEU A 178 18.65 -9.62 14.20
CA LEU A 178 18.02 -9.70 12.89
C LEU A 178 18.88 -10.44 11.86
N LEU A 179 20.19 -10.12 11.77
CA LEU A 179 21.10 -10.85 10.89
C LEU A 179 21.28 -12.31 11.29
N LYS A 180 21.28 -12.61 12.59
CA LYS A 180 21.34 -13.97 13.07
C LYS A 180 20.11 -14.77 12.63
N SER A 181 18.92 -14.22 12.79
CA SER A 181 17.68 -14.84 12.29
C SER A 181 17.71 -15.02 10.79
N LEU A 182 18.11 -14.00 10.05
CA LEU A 182 18.27 -14.07 8.58
C LEU A 182 19.18 -15.23 8.17
N ILE A 183 20.35 -15.36 8.81
CA ILE A 183 21.31 -16.43 8.52
C ILE A 183 20.74 -17.81 8.91
N SER A 184 20.01 -17.93 10.02
CA SER A 184 19.47 -19.22 10.46
C SER A 184 18.33 -19.71 9.59
N GLU A 185 17.47 -18.83 9.10
CA GLU A 185 16.28 -19.19 8.31
C GLU A 185 16.59 -19.41 6.83
N PHE A 186 17.53 -18.65 6.28
CA PHE A 186 17.84 -18.65 4.85
C PHE A 186 19.26 -19.15 4.54
N SER A 187 19.85 -19.99 5.39
CA SER A 187 21.28 -20.35 5.44
C SER A 187 21.95 -20.69 4.10
N ASP A 188 21.27 -21.39 3.21
CA ASP A 188 21.85 -21.90 1.96
C ASP A 188 21.99 -20.79 0.89
N GLU A 189 21.17 -19.75 0.95
CA GLU A 189 21.11 -18.67 -0.04
C GLU A 189 21.88 -17.40 0.40
N ILE A 190 22.38 -17.35 1.65
CA ILE A 190 22.99 -16.14 2.21
C ILE A 190 24.35 -15.86 1.58
N PRO A 191 24.54 -14.65 0.98
CA PRO A 191 25.81 -14.21 0.43
C PRO A 191 26.89 -14.01 1.50
N ALA A 192 28.16 -14.13 1.11
CA ALA A 192 29.30 -13.86 1.97
C ALA A 192 29.27 -12.46 2.61
N ALA A 193 28.69 -11.48 1.93
CA ALA A 193 28.57 -10.10 2.42
C ALA A 193 27.77 -10.03 3.74
N ILE A 194 26.67 -10.78 3.85
CA ILE A 194 25.85 -10.79 5.07
C ILE A 194 26.60 -11.37 6.27
N PHE A 195 27.39 -12.44 6.06
CA PHE A 195 28.25 -12.97 7.13
C PHE A 195 29.34 -11.98 7.55
N ALA A 196 29.89 -11.21 6.59
CA ALA A 196 30.89 -10.19 6.88
C ALA A 196 30.28 -9.02 7.66
N GLU A 197 29.09 -8.54 7.27
CA GLU A 197 28.35 -7.52 8.00
C GLU A 197 27.93 -8.01 9.41
N TYR A 198 27.48 -9.26 9.52
CA TYR A 198 27.16 -9.86 10.81
C TYR A 198 28.38 -9.90 11.74
N ALA A 199 29.55 -10.32 11.22
CA ALA A 199 30.79 -10.30 11.99
C ALA A 199 31.17 -8.89 12.43
N GLN A 200 31.00 -7.89 11.55
CA GLN A 200 31.27 -6.50 11.87
C GLN A 200 30.35 -5.94 12.96
N ILE A 201 29.05 -6.22 12.84
CA ILE A 201 28.03 -5.78 13.82
C ILE A 201 28.27 -6.44 15.17
N LEU A 202 28.56 -7.73 15.21
CA LEU A 202 28.95 -8.43 16.44
C LEU A 202 30.18 -7.81 17.08
N PHE A 203 31.20 -7.51 16.27
CA PHE A 203 32.42 -6.86 16.76
C PHE A 203 32.13 -5.51 17.43
N PHE A 204 31.27 -4.68 16.86
CA PHE A 204 30.84 -3.41 17.48
C PHE A 204 29.96 -3.64 18.72
N LYS A 205 29.01 -4.57 18.66
CA LYS A 205 28.19 -4.98 19.80
C LYS A 205 29.06 -5.39 21.01
N GLU A 206 30.14 -6.10 20.76
CA GLU A 206 31.08 -6.61 21.78
C GLU A 206 32.22 -5.62 22.09
N LYS A 207 32.02 -4.34 21.80
CA LYS A 207 32.96 -3.26 22.11
C LYS A 207 34.36 -3.51 21.52
N ASN A 208 34.41 -3.92 20.27
CA ASN A 208 35.62 -4.20 19.49
C ASN A 208 36.43 -5.42 20.00
N ILE A 209 35.75 -6.41 20.56
CA ILE A 209 36.37 -7.68 20.99
C ILE A 209 36.04 -8.76 19.94
N PHE A 210 37.05 -9.57 19.60
CA PHE A 210 36.87 -10.75 18.76
C PHE A 210 36.47 -11.95 19.63
N SER A 211 35.16 -12.14 19.81
CA SER A 211 34.61 -13.33 20.40
C SER A 211 34.60 -14.52 19.44
N GLU A 212 34.28 -15.69 19.94
CA GLU A 212 34.13 -16.89 19.11
C GLU A 212 33.03 -16.72 18.03
N GLU A 213 31.96 -16.00 18.35
CA GLU A 213 30.86 -15.74 17.40
C GLU A 213 31.33 -14.81 16.28
N VAL A 214 32.05 -13.73 16.60
CA VAL A 214 32.68 -12.83 15.61
C VAL A 214 33.62 -13.60 14.70
N ASP A 215 34.49 -14.44 15.27
CA ASP A 215 35.46 -15.22 14.51
C ASP A 215 34.79 -16.22 13.58
N THR A 216 33.76 -16.90 14.05
CA THR A 216 33.01 -17.88 13.26
C THR A 216 32.34 -17.21 12.05
N ALA A 217 31.67 -16.08 12.27
CA ALA A 217 31.04 -15.30 11.21
C ALA A 217 32.06 -14.77 10.20
N LEU A 218 33.19 -14.23 10.68
CA LEU A 218 34.32 -13.75 9.86
C LEU A 218 34.94 -14.86 8.99
N GLN A 219 35.19 -16.01 9.57
CA GLN A 219 35.72 -17.17 8.85
C GLN A 219 34.73 -17.67 7.79
N THR A 220 33.45 -17.70 8.11
CA THR A 220 32.38 -18.10 7.16
C THR A 220 32.33 -17.14 5.99
N ALA A 221 32.39 -15.82 6.24
CA ALA A 221 32.43 -14.81 5.18
C ALA A 221 33.63 -15.02 4.24
N LEU A 222 34.84 -15.21 4.82
CA LEU A 222 36.08 -15.39 4.06
C LEU A 222 36.13 -16.75 3.32
N LYS A 223 35.50 -17.79 3.87
CA LYS A 223 35.36 -19.08 3.20
C LYS A 223 34.47 -18.98 1.97
N LYS A 224 33.32 -18.27 2.10
CA LYS A 224 32.41 -18.04 0.97
C LYS A 224 33.01 -17.06 -0.07
N SER A 225 33.71 -16.02 0.37
CA SER A 225 34.36 -15.03 -0.49
C SER A 225 35.71 -14.55 0.10
N PRO A 226 36.83 -15.12 -0.32
CA PRO A 226 38.16 -14.75 0.16
C PRO A 226 38.56 -13.29 -0.11
N VAL A 227 37.83 -12.60 -0.99
CA VAL A 227 38.08 -11.22 -1.42
C VAL A 227 37.01 -10.24 -0.86
N ASN A 228 36.16 -10.66 0.06
CA ASN A 228 35.16 -9.76 0.65
C ASN A 228 35.87 -8.63 1.43
N ALA A 229 35.63 -7.38 1.04
CA ALA A 229 36.32 -6.21 1.57
C ALA A 229 36.06 -6.01 3.08
N ILE A 230 34.82 -6.09 3.51
CA ILE A 230 34.43 -5.94 4.92
C ILE A 230 35.12 -7.01 5.80
N ALA A 231 35.06 -8.26 5.36
CA ALA A 231 35.70 -9.36 6.10
C ALA A 231 37.25 -9.22 6.12
N LEU A 232 37.86 -8.77 5.03
CA LEU A 232 39.29 -8.50 4.99
C LEU A 232 39.69 -7.33 5.88
N THR A 233 38.87 -6.27 5.93
CA THR A 233 39.09 -5.13 6.82
C THR A 233 39.02 -5.58 8.29
N LEU A 234 37.99 -6.36 8.66
CA LEU A 234 37.86 -6.89 10.01
C LEU A 234 39.01 -7.85 10.38
N LYS A 235 39.44 -8.69 9.45
CA LYS A 235 40.61 -9.56 9.62
C LYS A 235 41.92 -8.74 9.84
N GLY A 236 42.07 -7.63 9.14
CA GLY A 236 43.18 -6.72 9.36
C GLY A 236 43.17 -6.11 10.77
N ILE A 237 42.00 -5.71 11.28
CA ILE A 237 41.85 -5.24 12.66
C ILE A 237 42.23 -6.34 13.66
N LYS A 238 41.82 -7.58 13.43
CA LYS A 238 42.17 -8.71 14.29
C LYS A 238 43.69 -8.91 14.38
N TYR A 239 44.36 -8.91 13.24
CA TYR A 239 45.85 -9.03 13.20
C TYR A 239 46.52 -7.84 13.88
N PHE A 240 46.01 -6.64 13.68
CA PHE A 240 46.55 -5.46 14.34
C PHE A 240 46.46 -5.54 15.87
N GLN A 241 45.28 -5.96 16.40
CA GLN A 241 45.12 -6.17 17.83
C GLN A 241 46.03 -7.27 18.40
N ALA A 242 46.38 -8.26 17.57
CA ALA A 242 47.33 -9.31 17.95
C ALA A 242 48.80 -8.87 17.80
N GLY A 243 49.07 -7.65 17.36
CA GLY A 243 50.45 -7.15 17.09
C GLY A 243 51.05 -7.65 15.77
N GLU A 244 50.32 -8.36 14.96
CA GLU A 244 50.73 -8.95 13.70
C GLU A 244 50.62 -7.93 12.54
N THR A 245 51.40 -6.86 12.64
CA THR A 245 51.26 -5.66 11.77
C THR A 245 51.42 -5.95 10.27
N ASP A 246 52.31 -6.88 9.88
CA ASP A 246 52.49 -7.22 8.47
C ASP A 246 51.29 -7.97 7.89
N LEU A 247 50.63 -8.84 8.67
CA LEU A 247 49.41 -9.52 8.28
C LEU A 247 48.23 -8.56 8.22
N ALA A 248 48.18 -7.58 9.16
CA ALA A 248 47.20 -6.51 9.14
C ALA A 248 47.31 -5.68 7.85
N LEU A 249 48.50 -5.20 7.51
CA LEU A 249 48.77 -4.46 6.27
C LEU A 249 48.33 -5.25 5.03
N SER A 250 48.75 -6.53 4.95
CA SER A 250 48.38 -7.39 3.82
C SER A 250 46.89 -7.55 3.65
N SER A 251 46.18 -7.70 4.77
CA SER A 251 44.71 -7.84 4.80
C SER A 251 44.03 -6.55 4.32
N TRP A 252 44.45 -5.38 4.83
CA TRP A 252 43.90 -4.09 4.47
C TRP A 252 44.24 -3.67 3.02
N GLU A 253 45.41 -3.99 2.50
CA GLU A 253 45.74 -3.75 1.09
C GLU A 253 44.84 -4.59 0.16
N LYS A 254 44.55 -5.85 0.53
CA LYS A 254 43.55 -6.67 -0.17
C LYS A 254 42.13 -6.11 -0.08
N ALA A 255 41.72 -5.68 1.11
CA ALA A 255 40.41 -5.05 1.32
C ALA A 255 40.25 -3.82 0.45
N LYS A 256 41.22 -2.91 0.49
CA LYS A 256 41.22 -1.68 -0.31
C LYS A 256 41.12 -1.94 -1.82
N LYS A 257 41.77 -3.00 -2.32
CA LYS A 257 41.70 -3.38 -3.73
C LYS A 257 40.31 -3.89 -4.14
N ASN A 258 39.56 -4.49 -3.21
CA ASN A 258 38.30 -5.17 -3.50
C ASN A 258 37.07 -4.37 -3.13
N THR A 259 37.19 -3.30 -2.33
CA THR A 259 36.05 -2.41 -2.09
C THR A 259 35.80 -1.46 -3.25
N LYS A 260 34.53 -1.15 -3.53
CA LYS A 260 34.11 -0.16 -4.51
C LYS A 260 33.73 1.18 -3.86
N ASP A 261 33.64 1.21 -2.55
CA ASP A 261 33.26 2.41 -1.78
C ASP A 261 34.50 3.26 -1.54
N GLU A 262 34.50 4.49 -2.04
CA GLU A 262 35.65 5.42 -1.91
C GLU A 262 35.84 5.89 -0.46
N SER A 263 34.78 5.98 0.35
CA SER A 263 34.86 6.32 1.77
C SER A 263 35.55 5.19 2.55
N GLU A 264 35.15 3.94 2.27
CA GLU A 264 35.80 2.75 2.85
C GLU A 264 37.28 2.66 2.43
N LYS A 265 37.61 2.91 1.15
CA LYS A 265 38.98 2.96 0.69
C LYS A 265 39.83 3.99 1.43
N ALA A 266 39.26 5.18 1.67
CA ALA A 266 39.94 6.25 2.40
C ALA A 266 40.23 5.83 3.84
N SER A 267 39.24 5.27 4.54
CA SER A 267 39.37 4.79 5.91
C SER A 267 40.41 3.66 6.05
N ILE A 268 40.43 2.70 5.09
CA ILE A 268 41.42 1.62 5.06
C ILE A 268 42.83 2.20 4.79
N GLN A 269 42.92 3.18 3.89
CA GLN A 269 44.20 3.83 3.61
C GLN A 269 44.75 4.55 4.83
N GLU A 270 43.93 5.22 5.58
CA GLU A 270 44.33 5.87 6.83
C GLU A 270 44.89 4.86 7.85
N ALA A 271 44.18 3.73 8.04
CA ALA A 271 44.67 2.64 8.89
C ALA A 271 46.03 2.10 8.42
N ILE A 272 46.23 1.90 7.11
CA ILE A 272 47.53 1.49 6.52
C ILE A 272 48.63 2.52 6.81
N ASN A 273 48.34 3.80 6.64
CA ASN A 273 49.30 4.87 6.89
C ASN A 273 49.71 4.94 8.35
N THR A 274 48.73 4.78 9.25
CA THR A 274 48.98 4.77 10.70
C THR A 274 49.96 3.66 11.09
N ILE A 275 49.74 2.43 10.62
CA ILE A 275 50.70 1.34 10.91
C ILE A 275 52.07 1.62 10.32
N LYS A 276 52.14 2.10 9.06
CA LYS A 276 53.43 2.41 8.44
C LYS A 276 54.20 3.49 9.20
N SER A 277 53.51 4.48 9.76
CA SER A 277 54.16 5.50 10.59
C SER A 277 54.67 4.95 11.93
N MET A 278 53.91 4.05 12.58
CA MET A 278 54.34 3.38 13.83
C MET A 278 55.58 2.48 13.62
N LYS A 279 55.69 1.87 12.45
CA LYS A 279 56.83 0.97 12.11
C LYS A 279 58.14 1.71 11.80
N ASN A 280 58.03 3.00 11.49
CA ASN A 280 59.17 3.85 11.17
C ASN A 280 59.70 4.64 12.39
N GLN A 281 59.06 4.52 13.55
CA GLN A 281 59.49 5.05 14.83
C GLN A 281 60.25 3.99 15.63
#